data_a6ffbea71dec28e884f28efefe27137e
#
_entry.id   a6ffbea71dec28e884f28efefe27137e
#
_cell.length_a   1.000
_cell.length_b   1.000
_cell.length_c   1.000
_cell.angle_alpha   90.00
_cell.angle_beta   90.00
_cell.angle_gamma   90.00
#
_symmetry.space_group_name_H-M   'P 1'
#
loop_
_entity.id
_entity.type
_entity.pdbx_description
1 polymer ?
#
loop_
_entity_poly.entity_id
_entity_poly.type
_entity_poly.pdbx_seq_one_letter_code
_entity_poly.pdbx_strand_id
1 'polypeptide(L)'
;MLLQLAERVLRRNPKYVSILAPFTTCTLTMLCGTGHVVYTMLPIIYDVAIKNDIRPERPMAASSIASQMGIIASPVSVAVVSLVAFLAKAPAGSPIIDFVTLLSVTIPSTLAGVLMIGIFSWFRGKDLAKDEAFQQLIADPESRKFVY
;
A
#
# COMPACT_ATOMS: atom_id res chain seq x y z
N MET A 1 -0.67 2.22 -17.86
CA MET A 1 -2.10 1.88 -17.77
C MET A 1 -2.57 1.58 -16.34
N LEU A 2 -1.97 0.58 -15.63
CA LEU A 2 -2.34 0.24 -14.24
C LEU A 2 -2.13 1.40 -13.26
N LEU A 3 -0.99 2.11 -13.32
CA LEU A 3 -0.71 3.28 -12.49
C LEU A 3 -1.72 4.42 -12.70
N GLN A 4 -2.14 4.65 -13.93
CA GLN A 4 -3.16 5.66 -14.25
C GLN A 4 -4.53 5.29 -13.68
N LEU A 5 -4.84 3.99 -13.63
CA LEU A 5 -6.06 3.51 -12.98
C LEU A 5 -6.01 3.75 -11.47
N ALA A 6 -4.88 3.41 -10.85
CA ALA A 6 -4.64 3.64 -9.43
C ALA A 6 -4.73 5.12 -9.06
N GLU A 7 -4.08 5.98 -9.83
CA GLU A 7 -4.16 7.44 -9.68
C GLU A 7 -5.61 7.93 -9.80
N ARG A 8 -6.35 7.47 -10.79
CA ARG A 8 -7.76 7.84 -10.98
C ARG A 8 -8.63 7.43 -9.79
N VAL A 9 -8.41 6.23 -9.25
CA VAL A 9 -9.15 5.73 -8.08
C VAL A 9 -8.86 6.59 -6.86
N LEU A 10 -7.59 6.92 -6.59
CA LEU A 10 -7.19 7.77 -5.47
C LEU A 10 -7.74 9.20 -5.60
N ARG A 11 -7.65 9.81 -6.78
CA ARG A 11 -8.16 11.16 -7.05
C ARG A 11 -9.68 11.25 -7.00
N ARG A 12 -10.39 10.15 -7.30
CA ARG A 12 -11.86 10.13 -7.26
C ARG A 12 -12.44 10.09 -5.85
N ASN A 13 -11.69 9.50 -4.90
CA ASN A 13 -12.14 9.34 -3.52
C ASN A 13 -11.07 9.81 -2.52
N PRO A 14 -10.73 11.11 -2.51
CA PRO A 14 -9.61 11.62 -1.74
C PRO A 14 -9.79 11.49 -0.21
N LYS A 15 -11.03 11.56 0.28
CA LYS A 15 -11.33 11.41 1.72
C LYS A 15 -10.92 10.03 2.28
N TYR A 16 -10.90 9.01 1.43
CA TYR A 16 -10.57 7.64 1.82
C TYR A 16 -9.14 7.24 1.43
N VAL A 17 -8.28 8.21 1.09
CA VAL A 17 -6.92 7.92 0.62
C VAL A 17 -6.13 7.09 1.63
N SER A 18 -6.35 7.27 2.93
CA SER A 18 -5.66 6.52 3.98
C SER A 18 -5.95 5.01 3.95
N ILE A 19 -7.15 4.61 3.48
CA ILE A 19 -7.51 3.20 3.31
C ILE A 19 -7.28 2.76 1.87
N LEU A 20 -7.60 3.62 0.91
CA LEU A 20 -7.58 3.28 -0.50
C LEU A 20 -6.16 3.14 -1.05
N ALA A 21 -5.22 3.96 -0.55
CA ALA A 21 -3.83 3.92 -0.97
C ALA A 21 -3.16 2.57 -0.67
N PRO A 22 -3.19 2.02 0.56
CA PRO A 22 -2.60 0.71 0.83
C PRO A 22 -3.26 -0.42 0.03
N PHE A 23 -4.59 -0.39 -0.16
CA PHE A 23 -5.29 -1.36 -1.00
C PHE A 23 -4.85 -1.32 -2.45
N THR A 24 -4.81 -0.13 -3.03
CA THR A 24 -4.42 0.07 -4.43
C THR A 24 -2.96 -0.34 -4.64
N THR A 25 -2.08 0.03 -3.70
CA THR A 25 -0.66 -0.33 -3.76
C THR A 25 -0.45 -1.85 -3.62
N CYS A 26 -1.17 -2.48 -2.69
CA CYS A 26 -1.15 -3.93 -2.52
C CYS A 26 -1.59 -4.66 -3.80
N THR A 27 -2.72 -4.25 -4.38
CA THR A 27 -3.25 -4.84 -5.61
C THR A 27 -2.26 -4.70 -6.78
N LEU A 28 -1.65 -3.53 -6.94
CA LEU A 28 -0.62 -3.31 -7.96
C LEU A 28 0.60 -4.19 -7.72
N THR A 29 1.04 -4.33 -6.48
CA THR A 29 2.16 -5.21 -6.11
C THR A 29 1.84 -6.66 -6.40
N MET A 30 0.63 -7.13 -6.10
CA MET A 30 0.18 -8.49 -6.44
C MET A 30 0.23 -8.75 -7.95
N LEU A 31 -0.16 -7.79 -8.76
CA LEU A 31 -0.14 -7.90 -10.22
C LEU A 31 1.27 -7.81 -10.82
N CYS A 32 2.13 -6.98 -10.25
CA CYS A 32 3.50 -6.77 -10.74
C CYS A 32 4.51 -7.76 -10.16
N GLY A 33 4.20 -8.41 -9.04
CA GLY A 33 5.09 -9.36 -8.36
C GLY A 33 6.27 -8.73 -7.63
N THR A 34 6.32 -7.40 -7.51
CA THR A 34 7.42 -6.65 -6.89
C THR A 34 6.94 -5.50 -6.01
N GLY A 35 7.57 -5.36 -4.83
CA GLY A 35 7.28 -4.27 -3.90
C GLY A 35 7.74 -2.88 -4.35
N HIS A 36 8.56 -2.79 -5.40
CA HIS A 36 9.07 -1.51 -5.91
C HIS A 36 7.98 -0.61 -6.51
N VAL A 37 6.81 -1.14 -6.79
CA VAL A 37 5.63 -0.39 -7.24
C VAL A 37 5.27 0.73 -6.26
N VAL A 38 5.55 0.57 -4.98
CA VAL A 38 5.28 1.60 -3.97
C VAL A 38 6.00 2.92 -4.29
N TYR A 39 7.24 2.88 -4.78
CA TYR A 39 8.01 4.09 -5.07
C TYR A 39 7.38 4.97 -6.15
N THR A 40 6.67 4.37 -7.09
CA THR A 40 5.91 5.12 -8.11
C THR A 40 4.57 5.62 -7.58
N MET A 41 4.03 4.98 -6.55
CA MET A 41 2.76 5.37 -5.92
C MET A 41 2.94 6.46 -4.85
N LEU A 42 4.07 6.51 -4.15
CA LEU A 42 4.32 7.46 -3.07
C LEU A 42 4.12 8.92 -3.48
N PRO A 43 4.65 9.42 -4.61
CA PRO A 43 4.42 10.80 -5.05
C PRO A 43 2.94 11.10 -5.31
N ILE A 44 2.20 10.14 -5.88
CA ILE A 44 0.76 10.28 -6.16
C ILE A 44 -0.03 10.35 -4.86
N ILE A 45 0.30 9.47 -3.91
CA ILE A 45 -0.34 9.43 -2.58
C ILE A 45 -0.07 10.74 -1.83
N TYR A 46 1.16 11.24 -1.89
CA TYR A 46 1.56 12.51 -1.28
C TYR A 46 0.74 13.67 -1.86
N ASP A 47 0.70 13.82 -3.20
CA ASP A 47 -0.05 14.88 -3.88
C ASP A 47 -1.55 14.86 -3.52
N VAL A 48 -2.17 13.67 -3.53
CA VAL A 48 -3.58 13.52 -3.18
C VAL A 48 -3.82 13.81 -1.70
N ALA A 49 -2.94 13.38 -0.80
CA ALA A 49 -3.09 13.60 0.63
C ALA A 49 -2.99 15.09 0.99
N ILE A 50 -1.95 15.78 0.50
CA ILE A 50 -1.73 17.22 0.74
C ILE A 50 -2.91 18.06 0.22
N LYS A 51 -3.38 17.78 -1.01
CA LYS A 51 -4.53 18.51 -1.60
C LYS A 51 -5.84 18.34 -0.85
N ASN A 52 -5.92 17.37 0.05
CA ASN A 52 -7.13 17.09 0.83
C ASN A 52 -6.89 17.26 2.34
N ASP A 53 -5.85 17.98 2.74
CA ASP A 53 -5.50 18.26 4.13
C ASP A 53 -5.31 17.01 5.00
N ILE A 54 -4.94 15.89 4.36
CA ILE A 54 -4.64 14.62 5.02
C ILE A 54 -3.13 14.51 5.20
N ARG A 55 -2.70 14.15 6.40
CA ARG A 55 -1.28 13.95 6.69
C ARG A 55 -0.69 12.84 5.83
N PRO A 56 0.24 13.13 4.91
CA PRO A 56 0.71 12.15 3.91
C PRO A 56 1.46 10.96 4.51
N GLU A 57 2.08 11.14 5.68
CA GLU A 57 2.83 10.10 6.37
C GLU A 57 2.00 8.82 6.59
N ARG A 58 0.70 8.97 6.90
CA ARG A 58 -0.20 7.86 7.19
C ARG A 58 -0.43 6.95 5.97
N PRO A 59 -0.99 7.46 4.87
CA PRO A 59 -1.23 6.63 3.70
C PRO A 59 0.06 6.15 3.05
N MET A 60 1.16 6.91 3.12
CA MET A 60 2.45 6.51 2.59
C MET A 60 3.06 5.35 3.39
N ALA A 61 3.07 5.41 4.73
CA ALA A 61 3.55 4.33 5.58
C ALA A 61 2.70 3.07 5.42
N ALA A 62 1.37 3.20 5.43
CA ALA A 62 0.45 2.09 5.21
C ALA A 62 0.65 1.43 3.84
N SER A 63 0.86 2.22 2.79
CA SER A 63 1.11 1.73 1.44
C SER A 63 2.45 1.02 1.30
N SER A 64 3.48 1.50 2.00
CA SER A 64 4.80 0.85 2.03
C SER A 64 4.71 -0.56 2.64
N ILE A 65 4.02 -0.69 3.77
CA ILE A 65 3.80 -1.99 4.41
C ILE A 65 2.92 -2.89 3.53
N ALA A 66 1.83 -2.36 2.99
CA ALA A 66 0.91 -3.10 2.13
C ALA A 66 1.58 -3.62 0.85
N SER A 67 2.54 -2.85 0.29
CA SER A 67 3.36 -3.28 -0.83
C SER A 67 4.21 -4.51 -0.50
N GLN A 68 4.87 -4.54 0.66
CA GLN A 68 5.67 -5.69 1.08
C GLN A 68 4.80 -6.93 1.33
N MET A 69 3.63 -6.74 1.94
CA MET A 69 2.66 -7.83 2.13
C MET A 69 2.12 -8.36 0.78
N GLY A 70 1.92 -7.49 -0.20
CA GLY A 70 1.44 -7.87 -1.53
C GLY A 70 2.38 -8.81 -2.29
N ILE A 71 3.68 -8.82 -2.00
CA ILE A 71 4.66 -9.73 -2.63
C ILE A 71 4.32 -11.18 -2.31
N ILE A 72 3.95 -11.48 -1.07
CA ILE A 72 3.65 -12.85 -0.61
C ILE A 72 2.35 -13.38 -1.24
N ALA A 73 1.42 -12.50 -1.57
CA ALA A 73 0.15 -12.84 -2.19
C ALA A 73 0.19 -12.77 -3.74
N SER A 74 1.35 -12.47 -4.31
CA SER A 74 1.51 -12.33 -5.76
C SER A 74 1.81 -13.67 -6.43
N PRO A 75 1.01 -14.08 -7.43
CA PRO A 75 1.28 -15.28 -8.20
C PRO A 75 2.53 -15.17 -9.11
N VAL A 76 3.01 -13.95 -9.36
CA VAL A 76 4.13 -13.67 -10.26
C VAL A 76 5.43 -13.41 -9.47
N SER A 77 5.34 -13.34 -8.13
CA SER A 77 6.50 -13.06 -7.29
C SER A 77 7.50 -14.22 -7.28
N VAL A 78 8.77 -13.86 -7.45
CA VAL A 78 9.89 -14.82 -7.32
C VAL A 78 9.91 -15.45 -5.92
N ALA A 79 9.52 -14.70 -4.88
CA ALA A 79 9.47 -15.22 -3.52
C ALA A 79 8.48 -16.38 -3.37
N VAL A 80 7.28 -16.24 -3.93
CA VAL A 80 6.25 -17.29 -3.90
C VAL A 80 6.66 -18.51 -4.71
N VAL A 81 7.19 -18.30 -5.92
CA VAL A 81 7.68 -19.40 -6.78
C VAL A 81 8.81 -20.17 -6.11
N SER A 82 9.77 -19.46 -5.51
CA SER A 82 10.88 -20.09 -4.78
C SER A 82 10.38 -20.86 -3.56
N LEU A 83 9.43 -20.31 -2.80
CA LEU A 83 8.86 -20.99 -1.64
C LEU A 83 8.18 -22.30 -2.02
N VAL A 84 7.37 -22.32 -3.09
CA VAL A 84 6.74 -23.54 -3.60
C VAL A 84 7.78 -24.56 -4.03
N ALA A 85 8.86 -24.12 -4.70
CA ALA A 85 9.95 -25.01 -5.10
C ALA A 85 10.71 -25.63 -3.90
N PHE A 86 10.84 -24.91 -2.80
CA PHE A 86 11.40 -25.44 -1.55
C PHE A 86 10.43 -26.40 -0.84
N LEU A 87 9.16 -26.09 -0.80
CA LEU A 87 8.13 -26.95 -0.20
C LEU A 87 7.98 -28.27 -0.95
N ALA A 88 8.14 -28.25 -2.27
CA ALA A 88 8.13 -29.45 -3.10
C ALA A 88 9.29 -30.43 -2.82
N LYS A 89 10.38 -29.96 -2.18
CA LYS A 89 11.53 -30.75 -1.75
C LYS A 89 11.43 -31.20 -0.28
N ALA A 90 10.30 -30.94 0.38
CA ALA A 90 10.10 -31.34 1.77
C ALA A 90 10.15 -32.88 1.96
N PRO A 91 10.58 -33.39 3.13
CA PRO A 91 10.71 -34.82 3.39
C PRO A 91 9.38 -35.58 3.17
N ALA A 92 9.48 -36.85 2.78
CA ALA A 92 8.33 -37.73 2.61
C ALA A 92 7.47 -37.78 3.88
N GLY A 93 6.19 -37.44 3.76
CA GLY A 93 5.24 -37.32 4.88
C GLY A 93 4.75 -35.90 5.17
N SER A 94 5.36 -34.89 4.58
CA SER A 94 4.84 -33.52 4.63
C SER A 94 3.66 -33.34 3.66
N PRO A 95 2.63 -32.54 4.02
CA PRO A 95 1.54 -32.26 3.09
C PRO A 95 2.11 -31.54 1.84
N ILE A 96 1.72 -32.01 0.67
CA ILE A 96 2.10 -31.37 -0.61
C ILE A 96 1.35 -30.04 -0.67
N ILE A 97 2.08 -28.96 -0.48
CA ILE A 97 1.54 -27.59 -0.61
C ILE A 97 1.73 -27.16 -2.06
N ASP A 98 0.65 -27.24 -2.82
CA ASP A 98 0.60 -26.77 -4.20
C ASP A 98 0.53 -25.23 -4.25
N PHE A 99 0.95 -24.65 -5.37
CA PHE A 99 0.95 -23.22 -5.63
C PHE A 99 -0.44 -22.58 -5.38
N VAL A 100 -1.50 -23.24 -5.84
CA VAL A 100 -2.88 -22.76 -5.66
C VAL A 100 -3.29 -22.78 -4.18
N THR A 101 -2.92 -23.83 -3.46
CA THR A 101 -3.20 -23.95 -2.01
C THR A 101 -2.48 -22.86 -1.24
N LEU A 102 -1.22 -22.57 -1.56
CA LEU A 102 -0.48 -21.48 -0.92
C LEU A 102 -1.16 -20.13 -1.15
N LEU A 103 -1.52 -19.79 -2.39
CA LEU A 103 -2.19 -18.53 -2.72
C LEU A 103 -3.59 -18.42 -2.10
N SER A 104 -4.33 -19.51 -1.98
CA SER A 104 -5.65 -19.50 -1.35
C SER A 104 -5.63 -19.09 0.12
N VAL A 105 -4.50 -19.27 0.80
CA VAL A 105 -4.28 -18.84 2.17
C VAL A 105 -3.64 -17.46 2.24
N THR A 106 -2.65 -17.18 1.40
CA THR A 106 -1.89 -15.93 1.46
C THR A 106 -2.70 -14.72 0.97
N ILE A 107 -3.54 -14.87 -0.05
CA ILE A 107 -4.36 -13.75 -0.56
C ILE A 107 -5.33 -13.23 0.49
N PRO A 108 -6.22 -14.04 1.10
CA PRO A 108 -7.16 -13.52 2.10
C PRO A 108 -6.45 -13.02 3.36
N SER A 109 -5.36 -13.67 3.77
CA SER A 109 -4.55 -13.23 4.91
C SER A 109 -3.92 -11.83 4.66
N THR A 110 -3.36 -11.61 3.47
CA THR A 110 -2.79 -10.33 3.06
C THR A 110 -3.87 -9.24 3.00
N LEU A 111 -5.02 -9.53 2.41
CA LEU A 111 -6.13 -8.58 2.34
C LEU A 111 -6.65 -8.19 3.73
N ALA A 112 -6.77 -9.16 4.64
CA ALA A 112 -7.14 -8.88 6.03
C ALA A 112 -6.09 -7.99 6.73
N GLY A 113 -4.81 -8.28 6.56
CA GLY A 113 -3.71 -7.47 7.10
C GLY A 113 -3.70 -6.04 6.55
N VAL A 114 -3.90 -5.87 5.25
CA VAL A 114 -3.98 -4.54 4.60
C VAL A 114 -5.21 -3.77 5.08
N LEU A 115 -6.35 -4.44 5.29
CA LEU A 115 -7.55 -3.85 5.91
C LEU A 115 -7.24 -3.32 7.31
N MET A 116 -6.61 -4.14 8.15
CA MET A 116 -6.25 -3.74 9.52
C MET A 116 -5.31 -2.51 9.51
N ILE A 117 -4.29 -2.51 8.66
CA ILE A 117 -3.37 -1.38 8.52
C ILE A 117 -4.10 -0.13 8.01
N GLY A 118 -5.00 -0.27 7.03
CA GLY A 118 -5.80 0.82 6.50
C GLY A 118 -6.71 1.43 7.58
N ILE A 119 -7.41 0.61 8.35
CA ILE A 119 -8.26 1.03 9.46
C ILE A 119 -7.41 1.72 10.55
N PHE A 120 -6.30 1.12 10.94
CA PHE A 120 -5.39 1.70 11.93
C PHE A 120 -4.84 3.06 11.46
N SER A 121 -4.46 3.16 10.19
CA SER A 121 -4.00 4.41 9.56
C SER A 121 -5.09 5.48 9.55
N TRP A 122 -6.36 5.08 9.41
CA TRP A 122 -7.49 5.99 9.46
C TRP A 122 -7.70 6.61 10.85
N PHE A 123 -7.62 5.79 11.89
CA PHE A 123 -7.88 6.25 13.27
C PHE A 123 -6.70 6.97 13.91
N ARG A 124 -5.49 6.77 13.44
CA ARG A 124 -4.28 7.30 14.08
C ARG A 124 -3.84 8.64 13.47
N GLY A 125 -3.71 9.64 14.35
CA GLY A 125 -3.11 10.93 14.07
C GLY A 125 -4.11 12.04 13.75
N LYS A 126 -3.65 13.29 13.84
CA LYS A 126 -4.41 14.50 13.52
C LYS A 126 -4.31 14.79 12.02
N ASP A 127 -5.38 15.30 11.42
CA ASP A 127 -5.36 15.81 10.06
C ASP A 127 -4.59 17.13 9.99
N LEU A 128 -4.04 17.48 8.83
CA LEU A 128 -3.27 18.71 8.62
C LEU A 128 -4.08 19.98 8.91
N ALA A 129 -5.39 19.93 8.73
CA ALA A 129 -6.29 21.01 9.09
C ALA A 129 -6.30 21.36 10.59
N LYS A 130 -5.86 20.42 11.44
CA LYS A 130 -5.79 20.57 12.91
C LYS A 130 -4.35 20.72 13.42
N ASP A 131 -3.37 20.78 12.52
CA ASP A 131 -1.95 20.90 12.85
C ASP A 131 -1.52 22.35 12.70
N GLU A 132 -1.35 23.04 13.83
CA GLU A 132 -0.97 24.46 13.89
C GLU A 132 0.38 24.73 13.21
N ALA A 133 1.33 23.80 13.34
CA ALA A 133 2.64 23.92 12.73
C ALA A 133 2.58 23.88 11.19
N PHE A 134 1.71 23.04 10.63
CA PHE A 134 1.49 22.97 9.19
C PHE A 134 0.76 24.19 8.66
N GLN A 135 -0.22 24.70 9.40
CA GLN A 135 -0.94 25.92 9.04
C GLN A 135 -0.03 27.15 9.04
N GLN A 136 0.91 27.25 9.98
CA GLN A 136 1.92 28.30 9.99
C GLN A 136 2.88 28.17 8.79
N LEU A 137 3.25 26.95 8.42
CA LEU A 137 4.13 26.70 7.28
C LEU A 137 3.49 27.08 5.94
N ILE A 138 2.17 26.84 5.78
CA ILE A 138 1.42 27.25 4.58
C ILE A 138 1.14 28.75 4.56
N ALA A 139 1.05 29.40 5.73
CA ALA A 139 0.85 30.85 5.82
C ALA A 139 2.07 31.64 5.29
N ASP A 140 3.25 31.04 5.30
CA ASP A 140 4.46 31.62 4.73
C ASP A 140 4.54 31.38 3.21
N PRO A 141 4.51 32.46 2.38
CA PRO A 141 4.47 32.35 0.91
C PRO A 141 5.71 31.70 0.27
N GLU A 142 6.86 31.70 0.94
CA GLU A 142 8.05 31.02 0.44
C GLU A 142 7.99 29.50 0.70
N SER A 143 7.58 29.10 1.88
CA SER A 143 7.43 27.69 2.28
C SER A 143 6.35 26.97 1.49
N ARG A 144 5.32 27.68 1.07
CA ARG A 144 4.23 27.17 0.24
C ARG A 144 4.70 26.60 -1.12
N LYS A 145 5.76 27.16 -1.70
CA LYS A 145 6.34 26.69 -2.97
C LYS A 145 7.00 25.31 -2.88
N PHE A 146 7.40 24.88 -1.68
CA PHE A 146 8.00 23.55 -1.45
C PHE A 146 6.98 22.46 -1.09
N VAL A 147 5.74 22.83 -0.79
CA VAL A 147 4.68 21.90 -0.38
C VAL A 147 3.74 21.54 -1.52
N TYR A 148 3.61 22.42 -2.54
CA TYR A 148 2.72 22.22 -3.69
C TYR A 148 3.47 22.18 -5.01
#